data_b81229654ac8fe722c1507bf28b87ad4
#
_entry.id   b81229654ac8fe722c1507bf28b87ad4
#
_cell.length_a   1.000
_cell.length_b   1.000
_cell.length_c   1.000
_cell.angle_alpha   90.00
_cell.angle_beta   90.00
_cell.angle_gamma   90.00
#
_symmetry.space_group_name_H-M   'P 1'
#
loop_
_entity.id
_entity.type
_entity.pdbx_description
1 polymer ?
#
loop_
_entity_poly.entity_id
_entity_poly.type
_entity_poly.pdbx_seq_one_letter_code
_entity_poly.pdbx_strand_id
1 'polypeptide(L)'
;LDSEPDEISPLDGVSLVRESVDNVVIMGGNFENTATPEFNIECDIPAAKTVAGKCPAPIVWCGFEAGLNVITGETLKDCPVDYPVRLAYEKYTDESFRRPSWDLVTVLYALTPDSEDWIVSDEHKVDFTDNGAVMISDGKGSRWVRHRDERALEKTLNNIIGLSD
;
A
#
# COMPACT_ATOMS: atom_id res chain seq x y z
N LEU A 1 -16.51 5.48 -5.02
CA LEU A 1 -17.23 4.41 -5.74
C LEU A 1 -18.75 4.56 -5.64
N ASP A 2 -19.27 5.11 -4.55
CA ASP A 2 -20.72 5.26 -4.32
C ASP A 2 -21.25 6.66 -4.70
N SER A 3 -20.48 7.49 -5.41
CA SER A 3 -20.94 8.77 -5.91
C SER A 3 -21.88 8.61 -7.11
N GLU A 4 -22.96 9.39 -7.10
CA GLU A 4 -23.85 9.52 -8.24
C GLU A 4 -23.25 10.49 -9.28
N PRO A 5 -23.72 10.46 -10.53
CA PRO A 5 -23.40 11.49 -11.52
C PRO A 5 -23.75 12.90 -11.00
N ASP A 6 -22.95 13.89 -11.38
CA ASP A 6 -23.14 15.29 -11.01
C ASP A 6 -22.94 16.26 -12.17
N GLU A 7 -22.89 17.56 -11.91
CA GLU A 7 -22.70 18.60 -12.91
C GLU A 7 -21.30 18.62 -13.55
N ILE A 8 -20.29 17.95 -12.89
CA ILE A 8 -18.93 17.85 -13.38
C ILE A 8 -18.76 16.61 -14.26
N SER A 9 -19.39 15.49 -13.87
CA SER A 9 -19.32 14.23 -14.60
C SER A 9 -20.69 13.54 -14.72
N PRO A 10 -21.08 13.10 -15.92
CA PRO A 10 -22.29 12.30 -16.13
C PRO A 10 -22.11 10.84 -15.69
N LEU A 11 -20.90 10.44 -15.24
CA LEU A 11 -20.57 9.08 -14.82
C LEU A 11 -20.66 8.96 -13.30
N ASP A 12 -21.15 7.83 -12.81
CA ASP A 12 -21.04 7.44 -11.40
C ASP A 12 -19.61 7.06 -11.03
N GLY A 13 -19.32 6.94 -9.73
CA GLY A 13 -17.98 6.70 -9.24
C GLY A 13 -17.37 5.38 -9.72
N VAL A 14 -18.16 4.32 -9.87
CA VAL A 14 -17.67 3.03 -10.41
C VAL A 14 -17.29 3.17 -11.90
N SER A 15 -18.10 3.87 -12.68
CA SER A 15 -17.84 4.11 -14.09
C SER A 15 -16.62 5.00 -14.31
N LEU A 16 -16.44 6.05 -13.48
CA LEU A 16 -15.24 6.89 -13.50
C LEU A 16 -13.97 6.09 -13.25
N VAL A 17 -13.95 5.22 -12.23
CA VAL A 17 -12.80 4.36 -11.96
C VAL A 17 -12.56 3.40 -13.11
N ARG A 18 -13.61 2.78 -13.66
CA ARG A 18 -13.47 1.83 -14.78
C ARG A 18 -12.86 2.46 -16.02
N GLU A 19 -13.16 3.73 -16.30
CA GLU A 19 -12.66 4.44 -17.48
C GLU A 19 -11.29 5.09 -17.29
N SER A 20 -10.88 5.34 -16.03
CA SER A 20 -9.71 6.18 -15.75
C SER A 20 -8.58 5.47 -15.00
N VAL A 21 -8.82 4.25 -14.47
CA VAL A 21 -7.87 3.58 -13.58
C VAL A 21 -7.56 2.18 -14.09
N ASP A 22 -6.32 1.93 -14.46
CA ASP A 22 -5.87 0.62 -14.95
C ASP A 22 -5.72 -0.40 -13.80
N ASN A 23 -5.23 0.03 -12.66
CA ASN A 23 -5.08 -0.78 -11.44
C ASN A 23 -5.03 0.11 -10.19
N VAL A 24 -5.26 -0.51 -9.03
CA VAL A 24 -5.18 0.16 -7.72
C VAL A 24 -4.20 -0.61 -6.85
N VAL A 25 -3.22 0.08 -6.28
CA VAL A 25 -2.27 -0.50 -5.32
C VAL A 25 -2.56 0.08 -3.94
N ILE A 26 -2.84 -0.77 -2.97
CA ILE A 26 -3.33 -0.35 -1.64
C ILE A 26 -2.40 -0.90 -0.55
N MET A 27 -1.94 -0.02 0.35
CA MET A 27 -1.40 -0.46 1.64
C MET A 27 -2.56 -0.80 2.57
N GLY A 28 -2.71 -2.08 2.91
CA GLY A 28 -3.76 -2.55 3.81
C GLY A 28 -3.89 -4.06 3.85
N GLY A 29 -4.49 -4.54 4.93
CA GLY A 29 -4.69 -5.96 5.19
C GLY A 29 -3.44 -6.65 5.76
N ASN A 30 -3.63 -7.89 6.19
CA ASN A 30 -2.54 -8.76 6.67
C ASN A 30 -2.71 -10.13 6.01
N PHE A 31 -1.86 -10.45 5.04
CA PHE A 31 -1.99 -11.65 4.21
C PHE A 31 -1.15 -12.82 4.72
N GLU A 32 -0.22 -12.59 5.66
CA GLU A 32 0.48 -13.65 6.39
C GLU A 32 -0.32 -14.14 7.59
N ASN A 33 -0.99 -13.22 8.29
CA ASN A 33 -1.86 -13.56 9.41
C ASN A 33 -3.25 -12.96 9.18
N THR A 34 -4.02 -13.59 8.31
CA THR A 34 -5.33 -13.11 7.88
C THR A 34 -6.35 -12.94 9.00
N ALA A 35 -6.14 -13.60 10.17
CA ALA A 35 -7.01 -13.47 11.33
C ALA A 35 -6.76 -12.17 12.12
N THR A 36 -5.62 -11.50 11.91
CA THR A 36 -5.27 -10.25 12.58
C THR A 36 -5.69 -9.07 11.71
N PRO A 37 -6.60 -8.21 12.19
CA PRO A 37 -6.95 -6.98 11.52
C PRO A 37 -5.72 -6.08 11.32
N GLU A 38 -5.75 -5.29 10.23
CA GLU A 38 -4.70 -4.32 9.94
C GLU A 38 -5.27 -2.91 10.16
N PHE A 39 -4.44 -2.01 10.68
CA PHE A 39 -4.83 -0.69 11.17
C PHE A 39 -5.60 0.15 10.15
N ASN A 40 -5.14 0.23 8.89
CA ASN A 40 -5.82 1.03 7.86
C ASN A 40 -7.21 0.47 7.55
N ILE A 41 -7.35 -0.85 7.55
CA ILE A 41 -8.65 -1.52 7.37
C ILE A 41 -9.56 -1.27 8.57
N GLU A 42 -9.02 -1.34 9.79
CA GLU A 42 -9.80 -1.08 11.03
C GLU A 42 -10.31 0.37 11.12
N CYS A 43 -9.60 1.34 10.53
CA CYS A 43 -10.02 2.74 10.54
C CYS A 43 -11.36 2.97 9.85
N ASP A 44 -11.68 2.21 8.78
CA ASP A 44 -12.99 2.27 8.10
C ASP A 44 -13.30 0.95 7.37
N ILE A 45 -13.76 -0.04 8.12
CA ILE A 45 -14.11 -1.36 7.58
C ILE A 45 -15.20 -1.29 6.50
N PRO A 46 -16.28 -0.50 6.63
CA PRO A 46 -17.27 -0.34 5.57
C PRO A 46 -16.69 0.18 4.27
N ALA A 47 -15.80 1.18 4.32
CA ALA A 47 -15.12 1.69 3.14
C ALA A 47 -14.19 0.64 2.52
N ALA A 48 -13.41 -0.09 3.33
CA ALA A 48 -12.55 -1.17 2.86
C ALA A 48 -13.34 -2.28 2.13
N LYS A 49 -14.47 -2.72 2.70
CA LYS A 49 -15.40 -3.67 2.06
C LYS A 49 -15.97 -3.13 0.75
N THR A 50 -16.32 -1.85 0.70
CA THR A 50 -16.82 -1.20 -0.52
C THR A 50 -15.76 -1.20 -1.62
N VAL A 51 -14.52 -0.86 -1.30
CA VAL A 51 -13.40 -0.89 -2.26
C VAL A 51 -13.14 -2.31 -2.73
N ALA A 52 -12.99 -3.26 -1.84
CA ALA A 52 -12.72 -4.66 -2.17
C ALA A 52 -13.83 -5.29 -3.04
N GLY A 53 -15.09 -4.94 -2.76
CA GLY A 53 -16.26 -5.53 -3.43
C GLY A 53 -16.73 -4.81 -4.70
N LYS A 54 -16.50 -3.49 -4.84
CA LYS A 54 -17.05 -2.67 -5.92
C LYS A 54 -16.01 -2.09 -6.88
N CYS A 55 -14.72 -2.08 -6.52
CA CYS A 55 -13.69 -1.52 -7.38
C CYS A 55 -13.66 -2.29 -8.72
N PRO A 56 -13.88 -1.62 -9.87
CA PRO A 56 -13.90 -2.28 -11.17
C PRO A 56 -12.49 -2.53 -11.74
N ALA A 57 -11.47 -1.86 -11.18
CA ALA A 57 -10.07 -2.06 -11.55
C ALA A 57 -9.45 -3.18 -10.71
N PRO A 58 -8.48 -3.93 -11.24
CA PRO A 58 -7.70 -4.88 -10.45
C PRO A 58 -7.03 -4.23 -9.24
N ILE A 59 -7.06 -4.90 -8.09
CA ILE A 59 -6.43 -4.41 -6.86
C ILE A 59 -5.20 -5.25 -6.53
N VAL A 60 -4.09 -4.58 -6.19
CA VAL A 60 -2.93 -5.22 -5.58
C VAL A 60 -2.76 -4.68 -4.16
N TRP A 61 -2.82 -5.59 -3.20
CA TRP A 61 -2.65 -5.29 -1.79
C TRP A 61 -1.19 -5.44 -1.38
N CYS A 62 -0.64 -4.40 -0.77
CA CYS A 62 0.61 -4.45 -0.02
C CYS A 62 0.24 -4.55 1.46
N GLY A 63 0.27 -5.77 2.00
CA GLY A 63 -0.15 -6.04 3.36
C GLY A 63 0.81 -5.50 4.43
N PHE A 64 0.38 -5.60 5.68
CA PHE A 64 1.17 -5.20 6.85
C PHE A 64 2.59 -5.81 6.82
N GLU A 65 2.69 -7.09 6.47
CA GLU A 65 3.94 -7.84 6.38
C GLU A 65 4.92 -7.29 5.33
N ALA A 66 4.41 -6.65 4.27
CA ALA A 66 5.26 -6.17 3.17
C ALA A 66 6.20 -5.02 3.58
N GLY A 67 5.82 -4.20 4.56
CA GLY A 67 6.61 -3.06 4.99
C GLY A 67 7.18 -3.16 6.41
N LEU A 68 6.70 -4.13 7.21
CA LEU A 68 7.02 -4.22 8.65
C LEU A 68 8.52 -4.23 8.94
N ASN A 69 9.27 -5.03 8.21
CA ASN A 69 10.71 -5.22 8.42
C ASN A 69 11.59 -4.37 7.49
N VAL A 70 11.00 -3.64 6.56
CA VAL A 70 11.72 -2.72 5.66
C VAL A 70 11.90 -1.39 6.38
N ILE A 71 13.07 -1.18 6.99
CA ILE A 71 13.33 -0.01 7.85
C ILE A 71 14.04 1.08 7.05
N THR A 72 13.41 2.25 6.96
CA THR A 72 14.01 3.40 6.28
C THR A 72 14.20 4.60 7.20
N GLY A 73 14.99 5.59 6.70
CA GLY A 73 15.17 6.90 7.30
C GLY A 73 16.56 7.18 7.85
N GLU A 74 17.41 6.17 8.10
CA GLU A 74 18.73 6.39 8.73
C GLU A 74 19.63 7.32 7.89
N THR A 75 19.58 7.24 6.56
CA THR A 75 20.31 8.10 5.63
C THR A 75 19.84 9.57 5.67
N LEU A 76 18.64 9.83 6.18
CA LEU A 76 18.10 11.18 6.28
C LEU A 76 18.86 12.07 7.30
N LYS A 77 19.61 11.48 8.22
CA LYS A 77 20.47 12.22 9.16
C LYS A 77 21.53 13.07 8.44
N ASP A 78 21.95 12.61 7.26
CA ASP A 78 22.98 13.28 6.45
C ASP A 78 22.37 14.30 5.46
N CYS A 79 21.05 14.35 5.32
CA CYS A 79 20.36 15.33 4.48
C CYS A 79 20.35 16.73 5.14
N PRO A 80 20.13 17.80 4.35
CA PRO A 80 19.96 19.17 4.88
C PRO A 80 18.87 19.23 5.96
N VAL A 81 19.07 20.05 6.98
CA VAL A 81 18.15 20.15 8.13
C VAL A 81 16.75 20.66 7.76
N ASP A 82 16.62 21.35 6.64
CA ASP A 82 15.36 21.87 6.09
C ASP A 82 14.75 20.96 5.03
N TYR A 83 15.37 19.78 4.78
CA TYR A 83 14.81 18.80 3.86
C TYR A 83 13.49 18.24 4.39
N PRO A 84 12.36 18.36 3.67
CA PRO A 84 11.04 18.05 4.20
C PRO A 84 10.89 16.62 4.69
N VAL A 85 11.49 15.63 3.98
CA VAL A 85 11.42 14.22 4.34
C VAL A 85 12.20 13.97 5.64
N ARG A 86 13.39 14.58 5.78
CA ARG A 86 14.16 14.54 7.04
C ARG A 86 13.34 15.08 8.21
N LEU A 87 12.75 16.28 8.05
CA LEU A 87 11.93 16.89 9.10
C LEU A 87 10.75 16.00 9.52
N ALA A 88 10.08 15.37 8.55
CA ALA A 88 8.96 14.47 8.82
C ALA A 88 9.41 13.26 9.65
N TYR A 89 10.50 12.61 9.27
CA TYR A 89 11.05 11.47 10.03
C TYR A 89 11.53 11.87 11.42
N GLU A 90 12.26 12.97 11.53
CA GLU A 90 12.75 13.49 12.81
C GLU A 90 11.60 13.70 13.80
N LYS A 91 10.53 14.36 13.38
CA LYS A 91 9.36 14.64 14.24
C LYS A 91 8.53 13.39 14.56
N TYR A 92 8.41 12.47 13.61
CA TYR A 92 7.59 11.29 13.79
C TYR A 92 8.28 10.18 14.60
N THR A 93 9.61 10.07 14.52
CA THR A 93 10.38 8.95 15.08
C THR A 93 11.17 9.31 16.35
N ASP A 94 10.87 10.45 16.96
CA ASP A 94 11.64 10.96 18.13
C ASP A 94 13.16 10.92 17.88
N GLU A 95 13.60 11.44 16.72
CA GLU A 95 14.99 11.52 16.28
C GLU A 95 15.68 10.16 16.03
N SER A 96 14.97 9.05 16.12
CA SER A 96 15.56 7.74 15.78
C SER A 96 15.81 7.59 14.29
N PHE A 97 15.03 8.24 13.47
CA PHE A 97 15.01 8.14 11.99
C PHE A 97 14.75 6.72 11.46
N ARG A 98 14.22 5.83 12.27
CA ARG A 98 13.98 4.44 11.88
C ARG A 98 12.49 4.12 11.92
N ARG A 99 11.94 3.74 10.75
CA ARG A 99 10.52 3.44 10.62
C ARG A 99 10.28 2.30 9.62
N PRO A 100 9.37 1.38 9.93
CA PRO A 100 8.80 0.48 8.94
C PRO A 100 8.17 1.24 7.77
N SER A 101 8.28 0.73 6.55
CA SER A 101 8.10 1.51 5.31
C SER A 101 6.93 1.02 4.46
N TRP A 102 5.77 0.82 5.08
CA TRP A 102 4.59 0.27 4.41
C TRP A 102 4.19 1.04 3.14
N ASP A 103 3.99 2.36 3.26
CA ASP A 103 3.56 3.19 2.13
C ASP A 103 4.65 3.32 1.06
N LEU A 104 5.92 3.42 1.48
CA LEU A 104 7.05 3.50 0.55
C LEU A 104 7.18 2.21 -0.28
N VAL A 105 7.00 1.05 0.33
CA VAL A 105 6.98 -0.25 -0.36
C VAL A 105 5.82 -0.29 -1.36
N THR A 106 4.65 0.18 -0.95
CA THR A 106 3.45 0.23 -1.80
C THR A 106 3.66 1.11 -3.03
N VAL A 107 4.23 2.30 -2.85
CA VAL A 107 4.55 3.21 -3.96
C VAL A 107 5.64 2.62 -4.86
N LEU A 108 6.68 2.01 -4.29
CA LEU A 108 7.74 1.40 -5.08
C LEU A 108 7.20 0.25 -5.94
N TYR A 109 6.34 -0.62 -5.37
CA TYR A 109 5.66 -1.65 -6.15
C TYR A 109 4.85 -1.05 -7.31
N ALA A 110 4.06 -0.01 -7.03
CA ALA A 110 3.24 0.64 -8.07
C ALA A 110 4.07 1.22 -9.23
N LEU A 111 5.29 1.65 -8.96
CA LEU A 111 6.23 2.18 -9.96
C LEU A 111 7.05 1.10 -10.68
N THR A 112 7.24 -0.06 -10.06
CA THR A 112 8.09 -1.13 -10.57
C THR A 112 7.42 -2.51 -10.49
N PRO A 113 6.16 -2.68 -10.97
CA PRO A 113 5.39 -3.91 -10.77
C PRO A 113 6.02 -5.14 -11.44
N ASP A 114 6.82 -4.93 -12.48
CA ASP A 114 7.48 -6.00 -13.26
C ASP A 114 8.89 -6.35 -12.73
N SER A 115 9.34 -5.72 -11.63
CA SER A 115 10.64 -6.06 -11.04
C SER A 115 10.64 -7.49 -10.50
N GLU A 116 11.79 -8.17 -10.66
CA GLU A 116 12.01 -9.48 -10.07
C GLU A 116 12.08 -9.47 -8.53
N ASP A 117 12.11 -8.29 -7.92
CA ASP A 117 12.10 -8.12 -6.46
C ASP A 117 10.77 -8.55 -5.83
N TRP A 118 9.71 -8.64 -6.61
CA TRP A 118 8.37 -8.94 -6.13
C TRP A 118 7.97 -10.41 -6.27
N ILE A 119 7.17 -10.86 -5.33
CA ILE A 119 6.41 -12.10 -5.38
C ILE A 119 4.94 -11.71 -5.31
N VAL A 120 4.22 -11.89 -6.40
CA VAL A 120 2.80 -11.56 -6.50
C VAL A 120 2.00 -12.86 -6.41
N SER A 121 0.93 -12.86 -5.61
CA SER A 121 0.03 -14.03 -5.49
C SER A 121 -0.71 -14.30 -6.79
N ASP A 122 -1.31 -15.48 -6.88
CA ASP A 122 -2.38 -15.73 -7.83
C ASP A 122 -3.56 -14.78 -7.58
N GLU A 123 -4.46 -14.72 -8.53
CA GLU A 123 -5.64 -13.88 -8.47
C GLU A 123 -6.72 -14.51 -7.57
N HIS A 124 -7.28 -13.73 -6.66
CA HIS A 124 -8.28 -14.13 -5.69
C HIS A 124 -9.36 -13.05 -5.54
N LYS A 125 -10.42 -13.39 -4.82
CA LYS A 125 -11.32 -12.41 -4.24
C LYS A 125 -10.86 -12.13 -2.80
N VAL A 126 -10.65 -10.85 -2.49
CA VAL A 126 -10.35 -10.36 -1.13
C VAL A 126 -11.57 -9.62 -0.59
N ASP A 127 -11.89 -9.84 0.67
CA ASP A 127 -12.92 -9.12 1.41
C ASP A 127 -12.46 -9.02 2.89
N PHE A 128 -13.23 -8.37 3.73
CA PHE A 128 -12.93 -8.19 5.15
C PHE A 128 -14.08 -8.67 6.04
N THR A 129 -13.73 -9.22 7.18
CA THR A 129 -14.72 -9.56 8.24
C THR A 129 -15.25 -8.28 8.89
N ASP A 130 -16.22 -8.43 9.80
CA ASP A 130 -16.77 -7.28 10.53
C ASP A 130 -15.81 -6.67 11.55
N ASN A 131 -14.71 -7.33 11.87
CA ASN A 131 -13.61 -6.80 12.66
C ASN A 131 -12.37 -6.43 11.84
N GLY A 132 -12.45 -6.40 10.50
CA GLY A 132 -11.36 -5.95 9.62
C GLY A 132 -10.32 -7.02 9.26
N ALA A 133 -10.50 -8.28 9.67
CA ALA A 133 -9.62 -9.37 9.29
C ALA A 133 -9.80 -9.74 7.80
N VAL A 134 -8.73 -10.17 7.14
CA VAL A 134 -8.74 -10.49 5.71
C VAL A 134 -9.48 -11.80 5.44
N MET A 135 -10.35 -11.81 4.46
CA MET A 135 -10.98 -13.01 3.89
C MET A 135 -10.52 -13.20 2.45
N ILE A 136 -9.98 -14.38 2.16
CA ILE A 136 -9.54 -14.78 0.81
C ILE A 136 -10.42 -15.92 0.33
N SER A 137 -10.92 -15.82 -0.89
CA SER A 137 -11.71 -16.88 -1.52
C SER A 137 -11.36 -17.00 -3.01
N ASP A 138 -11.80 -18.10 -3.61
CA ASP A 138 -11.67 -18.29 -5.05
C ASP A 138 -12.39 -17.15 -5.81
N GLY A 139 -11.73 -16.63 -6.81
CA GLY A 139 -12.25 -15.51 -7.59
C GLY A 139 -11.16 -14.71 -8.28
N LYS A 140 -11.52 -13.51 -8.70
CA LYS A 140 -10.64 -12.60 -9.43
C LYS A 140 -10.75 -11.18 -8.90
N GLY A 141 -9.81 -10.34 -9.32
CA GLY A 141 -9.82 -8.90 -9.09
C GLY A 141 -8.84 -8.44 -8.02
N SER A 142 -8.28 -9.35 -7.21
CA SER A 142 -7.31 -8.99 -6.19
C SER A 142 -6.09 -9.91 -6.18
N ARG A 143 -4.95 -9.32 -5.90
CA ARG A 143 -3.67 -10.00 -5.62
C ARG A 143 -3.03 -9.34 -4.41
N TRP A 144 -2.07 -9.98 -3.78
CA TRP A 144 -1.19 -9.34 -2.80
C TRP A 144 0.26 -9.58 -3.14
N VAL A 145 1.13 -8.69 -2.67
CA VAL A 145 2.54 -8.69 -3.00
C VAL A 145 3.41 -8.87 -1.75
N ARG A 146 4.52 -9.58 -1.94
CA ARG A 146 5.65 -9.64 -1.01
C ARG A 146 6.93 -9.30 -1.76
N HIS A 147 7.97 -8.95 -1.04
CA HIS A 147 9.31 -8.79 -1.60
C HIS A 147 10.16 -10.05 -1.39
N ARG A 148 11.20 -10.22 -2.21
CA ARG A 148 12.14 -11.33 -2.12
C ARG A 148 13.28 -11.09 -1.13
N ASP A 149 13.71 -9.82 -1.02
CA ASP A 149 14.85 -9.41 -0.20
C ASP A 149 14.57 -8.08 0.50
N GLU A 150 14.30 -8.14 1.81
CA GLU A 150 14.04 -6.97 2.65
C GLU A 150 15.20 -5.97 2.61
N ARG A 151 16.45 -6.45 2.65
CA ARG A 151 17.64 -5.59 2.71
C ARG A 151 17.88 -4.85 1.40
N ALA A 152 17.66 -5.54 0.27
CA ALA A 152 17.74 -4.91 -1.04
C ALA A 152 16.70 -3.79 -1.17
N LEU A 153 15.48 -4.05 -0.74
CA LEU A 153 14.38 -3.09 -0.76
C LEU A 153 14.63 -1.91 0.18
N GLU A 154 15.09 -2.18 1.40
CA GLU A 154 15.48 -1.16 2.38
C GLU A 154 16.57 -0.23 1.83
N LYS A 155 17.60 -0.81 1.20
CA LYS A 155 18.68 -0.04 0.56
C LYS A 155 18.14 0.84 -0.57
N THR A 156 17.31 0.28 -1.44
CA THR A 156 16.70 1.02 -2.56
C THR A 156 15.88 2.20 -2.05
N LEU A 157 15.01 1.99 -1.08
CA LEU A 157 14.18 3.05 -0.52
C LEU A 157 15.00 4.11 0.21
N ASN A 158 16.01 3.73 1.01
CA ASN A 158 16.88 4.69 1.68
C ASN A 158 17.66 5.57 0.68
N ASN A 159 18.09 5.01 -0.47
CA ASN A 159 18.72 5.79 -1.52
C ASN A 159 17.74 6.79 -2.16
N ILE A 160 16.49 6.38 -2.41
CA ILE A 160 15.47 7.25 -3.01
C ILE A 160 15.12 8.43 -2.09
N ILE A 161 14.92 8.18 -0.79
CA ILE A 161 14.50 9.23 0.15
C ILE A 161 15.66 10.08 0.66
N GLY A 162 16.90 9.59 0.59
CA GLY A 162 18.09 10.18 1.21
C GLY A 162 18.88 11.17 0.33
N LEU A 163 18.38 11.58 -0.85
CA LEU A 163 19.11 12.45 -1.78
C LEU A 163 20.49 11.89 -2.18
N SER A 164 20.65 10.59 -2.24
CA SER A 164 21.89 9.97 -2.74
C SER A 164 22.02 10.24 -4.25
N ASP A 165 23.19 10.76 -4.67
CA ASP A 165 23.55 10.99 -6.10
C ASP A 165 23.54 9.69 -6.90
#